data_82a74b0bd75ed55f5eb9d9f675e9a147
#
_entry.id   82a74b0bd75ed55f5eb9d9f675e9a147
#
_cell.length_a   1.000
_cell.length_b   1.000
_cell.length_c   1.000
_cell.angle_alpha   90.00
_cell.angle_beta   90.00
_cell.angle_gamma   90.00
#
_symmetry.space_group_name_H-M   'P 1'
#
loop_
_entity.id
_entity.type
_entity.pdbx_description
1 polymer ?
#
loop_
_entity_poly.entity_id
_entity_poly.type
_entity_poly.pdbx_seq_one_letter_code
_entity_poly.pdbx_strand_id
1 'polypeptide(L)'
;GRAKELKRKVITVIFTVLLLSAVFVQPTHANSAQRHWSGTDSTGALVKDKNCPLVVDKELLTFDVQEFPKNYYNSTEEFLAYTGKVTAEYTFRNPADYTVTATLVFPFGNLPHYGEYIYDSPTDKYTAASDTEKYGVKVNGKPIEATVRHTLKDRGTPFSLNEDMPKLTDGYIADSFFRPDLPVWVQQYSVEGINPENQAATAAFVLREDPTKTRVLWEEKSGMATLKDGIRISGWTKTGDTLTVYIFGEPPKDGIAWSLYENGACKKKIDGNITLKYSEQMTFRDFAFREYDNNSGISESDWYNAQVAFLNAGSEEWRQGGIYTEKSVFSLMRWYEYTLTLEPGQTLTNTVTAPLYPAIDAGYTPSIYTYNYLLSPAKTWAQF
;
A
#
# COMPACT_ATOMS: atom_id res chain seq x y z
N GLY A 1 -9.16 32.65 36.30
CA GLY A 1 -10.21 31.96 35.50
C GLY A 1 -9.73 31.63 34.11
N ARG A 2 -9.28 32.60 33.31
CA ARG A 2 -8.90 32.41 31.88
C ARG A 2 -7.71 31.43 31.62
N ALA A 3 -6.69 31.40 32.45
CA ALA A 3 -5.53 30.52 32.28
C ALA A 3 -5.87 29.04 32.52
N LYS A 4 -6.81 28.76 33.43
CA LYS A 4 -7.31 27.39 33.69
C LYS A 4 -8.17 26.85 32.54
N GLU A 5 -8.96 27.73 31.91
CA GLU A 5 -9.83 27.39 30.80
C GLU A 5 -9.01 27.15 29.50
N LEU A 6 -7.95 27.95 29.29
CA LEU A 6 -7.04 27.77 28.18
C LEU A 6 -6.26 26.45 28.28
N LYS A 7 -5.74 26.09 29.47
CA LYS A 7 -5.09 24.81 29.72
C LYS A 7 -6.05 23.63 29.48
N ARG A 8 -7.31 23.76 29.87
CA ARG A 8 -8.31 22.69 29.69
C ARG A 8 -8.65 22.51 28.20
N LYS A 9 -8.77 23.61 27.41
CA LYS A 9 -8.99 23.55 25.95
C LYS A 9 -7.77 22.99 25.20
N VAL A 10 -6.56 23.35 25.60
CA VAL A 10 -5.31 22.81 25.02
C VAL A 10 -5.16 21.31 25.31
N ILE A 11 -5.44 20.87 26.54
CA ILE A 11 -5.42 19.46 26.92
C ILE A 11 -6.50 18.67 26.14
N THR A 12 -7.70 19.23 25.97
CA THR A 12 -8.78 18.58 25.21
C THR A 12 -8.42 18.47 23.72
N VAL A 13 -7.80 19.50 23.13
CA VAL A 13 -7.34 19.46 21.73
C VAL A 13 -6.20 18.46 21.55
N ILE A 14 -5.24 18.40 22.49
CA ILE A 14 -4.14 17.41 22.44
C ILE A 14 -4.69 16.00 22.62
N PHE A 15 -5.67 15.77 23.50
CA PHE A 15 -6.32 14.47 23.66
C PHE A 15 -7.16 14.08 22.43
N THR A 16 -7.81 15.03 21.76
CA THR A 16 -8.59 14.78 20.55
C THR A 16 -7.67 14.50 19.35
N VAL A 17 -6.52 15.17 19.25
CA VAL A 17 -5.51 14.92 18.22
C VAL A 17 -4.79 13.57 18.46
N LEU A 18 -4.52 13.21 19.71
CA LEU A 18 -3.96 11.89 20.07
C LEU A 18 -4.98 10.74 19.84
N LEU A 19 -6.28 10.99 20.00
CA LEU A 19 -7.32 10.00 19.69
C LEU A 19 -7.56 9.86 18.16
N LEU A 20 -7.33 10.92 17.38
CA LEU A 20 -7.42 10.88 15.92
C LEU A 20 -6.20 10.27 15.23
N SER A 21 -5.03 10.27 15.90
CA SER A 21 -3.82 9.59 15.40
C SER A 21 -3.78 8.09 15.71
N ALA A 22 -4.73 7.56 16.46
CA ALA A 22 -4.89 6.13 16.74
C ALA A 22 -5.88 5.45 15.78
N VAL A 23 -5.96 5.86 14.51
CA VAL A 23 -6.61 5.05 13.48
C VAL A 23 -5.65 3.92 13.15
N PHE A 24 -5.63 2.90 14.00
CA PHE A 24 -4.91 1.67 13.75
C PHE A 24 -5.49 1.00 12.50
N VAL A 25 -4.64 0.79 11.50
CA VAL A 25 -4.94 -0.15 10.44
C VAL A 25 -5.03 -1.52 11.09
N GLN A 26 -6.25 -2.00 11.16
CA GLN A 26 -6.52 -3.29 11.76
C GLN A 26 -6.08 -4.38 10.77
N PRO A 27 -5.21 -5.31 11.13
CA PRO A 27 -5.01 -6.48 10.31
C PRO A 27 -6.36 -7.19 10.17
N THR A 28 -6.83 -7.27 8.93
CA THR A 28 -8.13 -7.85 8.63
C THR A 28 -7.95 -9.29 8.16
N HIS A 29 -8.56 -10.20 8.86
CA HIS A 29 -8.80 -11.55 8.36
C HIS A 29 -10.15 -11.53 7.68
N ALA A 30 -10.27 -12.15 6.52
CA ALA A 30 -11.48 -12.09 5.74
C ALA A 30 -11.86 -13.47 5.20
N ASN A 31 -13.13 -13.62 4.86
CA ASN A 31 -13.63 -14.76 4.10
C ASN A 31 -13.00 -14.80 2.70
N SER A 32 -12.94 -16.02 2.13
CA SER A 32 -12.59 -16.17 0.73
C SER A 32 -13.64 -15.50 -0.15
N ALA A 33 -13.18 -14.71 -1.10
CA ALA A 33 -14.00 -14.05 -2.10
C ALA A 33 -13.77 -14.69 -3.47
N GLN A 34 -14.79 -14.76 -4.28
CA GLN A 34 -14.69 -15.15 -5.67
C GLN A 34 -14.22 -13.94 -6.48
N ARG A 35 -13.08 -14.07 -7.18
CA ARG A 35 -12.52 -13.06 -8.05
C ARG A 35 -13.05 -13.16 -9.47
N HIS A 36 -12.95 -14.34 -10.06
CA HIS A 36 -13.54 -14.68 -11.36
C HIS A 36 -13.83 -16.17 -11.44
N TRP A 37 -14.66 -16.57 -12.38
CA TRP A 37 -15.02 -17.96 -12.59
C TRP A 37 -15.33 -18.26 -14.05
N SER A 38 -15.29 -19.52 -14.40
CA SER A 38 -15.78 -20.06 -15.65
C SER A 38 -16.54 -21.36 -15.41
N GLY A 39 -17.54 -21.63 -16.22
CA GLY A 39 -18.28 -22.89 -16.23
C GLY A 39 -18.15 -23.57 -17.58
N THR A 40 -18.00 -24.89 -17.56
CA THR A 40 -17.89 -25.70 -18.77
C THR A 40 -18.88 -26.87 -18.67
N ASP A 41 -19.78 -27.01 -19.64
CA ASP A 41 -20.67 -28.14 -19.74
C ASP A 41 -19.94 -29.40 -20.26
N SER A 42 -20.64 -30.53 -20.34
CA SER A 42 -20.09 -31.79 -20.83
C SER A 42 -19.61 -31.74 -22.28
N THR A 43 -19.95 -30.71 -23.03
CA THR A 43 -19.52 -30.51 -24.42
C THR A 43 -18.30 -29.62 -24.54
N GLY A 44 -17.79 -29.06 -23.41
CA GLY A 44 -16.65 -28.15 -23.36
C GLY A 44 -16.99 -26.69 -23.68
N ALA A 45 -18.25 -26.34 -23.84
CA ALA A 45 -18.70 -24.98 -24.07
C ALA A 45 -18.52 -24.13 -22.79
N LEU A 46 -17.99 -22.91 -22.93
CA LEU A 46 -17.89 -21.97 -21.80
C LEU A 46 -19.26 -21.37 -21.50
N VAL A 47 -19.72 -21.55 -20.28
CA VAL A 47 -20.92 -20.91 -19.73
C VAL A 47 -20.45 -19.73 -18.87
N LYS A 48 -21.00 -18.54 -19.13
CA LYS A 48 -20.72 -17.33 -18.34
C LYS A 48 -22.03 -16.78 -17.80
N ASP A 49 -22.36 -17.14 -16.59
CA ASP A 49 -23.44 -16.50 -15.85
C ASP A 49 -22.92 -15.24 -15.15
N LYS A 50 -23.84 -14.31 -14.81
CA LYS A 50 -23.47 -13.08 -14.13
C LYS A 50 -22.94 -13.31 -12.71
N ASN A 51 -23.37 -14.40 -12.05
CA ASN A 51 -23.01 -14.77 -10.70
C ASN A 51 -22.44 -16.18 -10.69
N CYS A 52 -21.35 -16.40 -9.94
CA CYS A 52 -20.81 -17.74 -9.73
C CYS A 52 -21.86 -18.63 -9.04
N PRO A 53 -22.15 -19.83 -9.56
CA PRO A 53 -23.19 -20.70 -8.99
C PRO A 53 -22.77 -21.42 -7.70
N LEU A 54 -21.48 -21.38 -7.33
CA LEU A 54 -21.01 -22.07 -6.13
C LEU A 54 -21.67 -21.52 -4.87
N VAL A 55 -22.02 -22.46 -3.99
CA VAL A 55 -22.67 -22.21 -2.70
C VAL A 55 -21.70 -22.56 -1.58
N VAL A 56 -21.68 -21.76 -0.54
CA VAL A 56 -21.02 -22.09 0.73
C VAL A 56 -22.07 -22.64 1.67
N ASP A 57 -22.09 -23.97 1.85
CA ASP A 57 -23.04 -24.63 2.73
C ASP A 57 -22.65 -24.50 4.21
N LYS A 58 -21.35 -24.33 4.49
CA LYS A 58 -20.84 -24.21 5.86
C LYS A 58 -19.52 -23.44 5.86
N GLU A 59 -19.36 -22.61 6.88
CA GLU A 59 -18.07 -22.06 7.29
C GLU A 59 -17.80 -22.42 8.76
N LEU A 60 -16.57 -22.83 9.04
CA LEU A 60 -16.05 -23.01 10.40
C LEU A 60 -14.80 -22.16 10.54
N LEU A 61 -14.86 -21.20 11.45
CA LEU A 61 -13.76 -20.30 11.73
C LEU A 61 -13.15 -20.62 13.09
N THR A 62 -11.85 -20.88 13.11
CA THR A 62 -11.10 -21.20 14.33
C THR A 62 -9.99 -20.19 14.53
N PHE A 63 -9.99 -19.51 15.67
CA PHE A 63 -8.91 -18.66 16.15
C PHE A 63 -8.09 -19.44 17.16
N ASP A 64 -6.89 -19.83 16.79
CA ASP A 64 -5.93 -20.52 17.66
C ASP A 64 -4.89 -19.52 18.16
N VAL A 65 -5.19 -18.90 19.30
CA VAL A 65 -4.32 -17.89 19.91
C VAL A 65 -3.34 -18.59 20.83
N GLN A 66 -2.04 -18.51 20.53
CA GLN A 66 -0.99 -19.28 21.21
C GLN A 66 -0.18 -18.42 22.17
N GLU A 67 0.10 -17.17 21.82
CA GLU A 67 0.93 -16.29 22.63
C GLU A 67 0.57 -14.81 22.47
N PHE A 68 1.01 -14.01 23.45
CA PHE A 68 0.87 -12.56 23.42
C PHE A 68 2.25 -11.92 23.61
N PRO A 69 2.73 -11.06 22.70
CA PRO A 69 4.03 -10.40 22.81
C PRO A 69 4.09 -9.55 24.09
N LYS A 70 5.18 -9.69 24.87
CA LYS A 70 5.34 -8.98 26.14
C LYS A 70 5.88 -7.55 25.97
N ASN A 71 6.69 -7.30 24.93
CA ASN A 71 7.39 -6.04 24.67
C ASN A 71 7.13 -5.58 23.25
N TYR A 72 5.92 -5.22 23.01
CA TYR A 72 5.40 -4.82 21.69
C TYR A 72 6.19 -3.67 21.02
N TYR A 73 6.73 -2.72 21.79
CA TYR A 73 7.40 -1.52 21.26
C TYR A 73 8.92 -1.64 21.03
N ASN A 74 9.55 -2.75 21.37
CA ASN A 74 11.00 -2.87 21.41
C ASN A 74 11.59 -4.00 20.57
N SER A 75 10.80 -4.66 19.71
CA SER A 75 11.29 -5.75 18.86
C SER A 75 11.07 -5.45 17.38
N THR A 76 11.92 -5.99 16.52
CA THR A 76 11.70 -5.98 15.06
C THR A 76 10.42 -6.73 14.66
N GLU A 77 9.88 -7.55 15.55
CA GLU A 77 8.60 -8.23 15.42
C GLU A 77 7.39 -7.34 15.75
N GLU A 78 7.60 -6.09 16.16
CA GLU A 78 6.54 -5.15 16.54
C GLU A 78 5.49 -4.95 15.45
N PHE A 79 5.91 -4.93 14.19
CA PHE A 79 5.03 -4.77 13.05
C PHE A 79 4.28 -6.05 12.69
N LEU A 80 4.71 -7.18 13.22
CA LEU A 80 4.17 -8.50 12.96
C LEU A 80 4.01 -9.27 14.29
N ALA A 81 3.28 -8.67 15.23
CA ALA A 81 2.97 -9.33 16.48
C ALA A 81 2.13 -10.59 16.23
N TYR A 82 2.81 -11.67 15.85
CA TYR A 82 2.20 -12.97 15.66
C TYR A 82 1.71 -13.52 16.99
N THR A 83 0.43 -13.84 17.07
CA THR A 83 -0.19 -14.37 18.29
C THR A 83 -0.76 -15.76 18.13
N GLY A 84 -0.77 -16.30 16.92
CA GLY A 84 -1.33 -17.59 16.60
C GLY A 84 -1.77 -17.68 15.15
N LYS A 85 -2.77 -18.49 14.87
CA LYS A 85 -3.32 -18.70 13.53
C LYS A 85 -4.84 -18.66 13.50
N VAL A 86 -5.37 -18.23 12.37
CA VAL A 86 -6.78 -18.41 12.03
C VAL A 86 -6.90 -19.50 10.99
N THR A 87 -7.90 -20.35 11.12
CA THR A 87 -8.25 -21.36 10.13
C THR A 87 -9.71 -21.16 9.74
N ALA A 88 -9.94 -20.91 8.46
CA ALA A 88 -11.27 -20.87 7.87
C ALA A 88 -11.50 -22.14 7.04
N GLU A 89 -12.49 -22.92 7.41
CA GLU A 89 -12.87 -24.14 6.69
C GLU A 89 -14.25 -23.93 6.06
N TYR A 90 -14.29 -24.02 4.74
CA TYR A 90 -15.49 -23.86 3.93
C TYR A 90 -15.94 -25.21 3.37
N THR A 91 -17.24 -25.45 3.34
CA THR A 91 -17.84 -26.51 2.54
C THR A 91 -18.48 -25.88 1.32
N PHE A 92 -17.84 -26.02 0.15
CA PHE A 92 -18.35 -25.56 -1.12
C PHE A 92 -19.14 -26.65 -1.81
N ARG A 93 -20.21 -26.26 -2.48
CA ARG A 93 -21.04 -27.14 -3.35
C ARG A 93 -21.30 -26.47 -4.69
N ASN A 94 -21.21 -27.26 -5.76
CA ASN A 94 -21.62 -26.84 -7.09
C ASN A 94 -23.04 -27.37 -7.38
N PRO A 95 -24.08 -26.55 -7.30
CA PRO A 95 -25.43 -26.97 -7.62
C PRO A 95 -25.74 -26.97 -9.14
N ALA A 96 -24.84 -26.45 -9.97
CA ALA A 96 -25.01 -26.38 -11.41
C ALA A 96 -24.81 -27.75 -12.04
N ASP A 97 -25.34 -27.95 -13.27
CA ASP A 97 -25.20 -29.12 -14.09
C ASP A 97 -23.98 -29.14 -15.00
N TYR A 98 -23.06 -28.21 -14.74
CA TYR A 98 -21.77 -28.07 -15.44
C TYR A 98 -20.61 -27.90 -14.43
N THR A 99 -19.40 -28.20 -14.88
CA THR A 99 -18.18 -28.00 -14.10
C THR A 99 -17.92 -26.48 -13.89
N VAL A 100 -17.65 -26.09 -12.67
CA VAL A 100 -17.31 -24.71 -12.30
C VAL A 100 -15.87 -24.62 -11.83
N THR A 101 -15.10 -23.74 -12.44
CA THR A 101 -13.75 -23.37 -12.01
C THR A 101 -13.78 -21.93 -11.52
N ALA A 102 -13.49 -21.72 -10.24
CA ALA A 102 -13.48 -20.41 -9.61
C ALA A 102 -12.10 -20.07 -9.06
N THR A 103 -11.63 -18.86 -9.32
CA THR A 103 -10.45 -18.29 -8.68
C THR A 103 -10.89 -17.52 -7.45
N LEU A 104 -10.40 -17.96 -6.31
CA LEU A 104 -10.68 -17.40 -5.02
C LEU A 104 -9.51 -16.55 -4.56
N VAL A 105 -9.83 -15.50 -3.83
CA VAL A 105 -8.87 -14.68 -3.13
C VAL A 105 -9.23 -14.57 -1.66
N PHE A 106 -8.25 -14.74 -0.80
CA PHE A 106 -8.40 -14.60 0.64
C PHE A 106 -7.48 -13.46 1.10
N PRO A 107 -8.04 -12.30 1.47
CA PRO A 107 -7.24 -11.19 1.95
C PRO A 107 -6.73 -11.50 3.37
N PHE A 108 -5.46 -11.27 3.59
CA PHE A 108 -4.86 -11.47 4.91
C PHE A 108 -3.76 -10.46 5.18
N GLY A 109 -3.78 -9.90 6.35
CA GLY A 109 -2.74 -9.07 6.93
C GLY A 109 -2.08 -8.06 5.98
N ASN A 110 -1.66 -6.97 6.53
CA ASN A 110 -0.83 -6.00 5.82
C ASN A 110 0.64 -6.32 6.06
N LEU A 111 1.46 -6.13 5.02
CA LEU A 111 2.88 -5.94 5.25
C LEU A 111 3.09 -4.61 6.00
N PRO A 112 4.23 -4.43 6.67
CA PRO A 112 4.67 -3.13 7.11
C PRO A 112 4.60 -2.12 5.97
N HIS A 113 4.95 -0.89 6.21
CA HIS A 113 4.81 0.19 5.23
C HIS A 113 5.30 -0.17 3.83
N TYR A 114 4.67 0.40 2.81
CA TYR A 114 5.11 0.27 1.44
C TYR A 114 6.56 0.74 1.26
N GLY A 115 7.41 -0.13 0.65
CA GLY A 115 8.83 0.17 0.48
C GLY A 115 9.67 0.12 1.76
N GLU A 116 9.07 -0.22 2.91
CA GLU A 116 9.81 -0.49 4.13
C GLU A 116 9.91 -2.00 4.37
N TYR A 117 11.10 -2.43 4.65
CA TYR A 117 11.40 -3.79 5.10
C TYR A 117 11.57 -3.77 6.61
N ILE A 118 11.33 -4.90 7.26
CA ILE A 118 11.70 -5.05 8.66
C ILE A 118 13.22 -4.95 8.74
N TYR A 119 13.68 -3.95 9.46
CA TYR A 119 15.11 -3.77 9.69
C TYR A 119 15.57 -4.69 10.83
N ASP A 120 16.42 -5.65 10.49
CA ASP A 120 17.09 -6.49 11.48
C ASP A 120 18.40 -5.83 11.90
N SER A 121 18.38 -5.16 13.05
CA SER A 121 19.51 -4.43 13.61
C SER A 121 20.77 -5.29 13.83
N PRO A 122 20.68 -6.56 14.28
CA PRO A 122 21.87 -7.42 14.41
C PRO A 122 22.56 -7.77 13.11
N THR A 123 21.81 -7.86 12.01
CA THR A 123 22.36 -8.27 10.70
C THR A 123 22.52 -7.10 9.74
N ASP A 124 22.04 -5.90 10.10
CA ASP A 124 21.99 -4.71 9.23
C ASP A 124 21.30 -5.00 7.90
N LYS A 125 20.28 -5.82 7.92
CA LYS A 125 19.51 -6.23 6.74
C LYS A 125 18.05 -5.90 6.88
N TYR A 126 17.45 -5.56 5.75
CA TYR A 126 16.01 -5.47 5.62
C TYR A 126 15.48 -6.81 5.13
N THR A 127 14.56 -7.40 5.86
CA THR A 127 13.87 -8.61 5.44
C THR A 127 12.43 -8.30 5.09
N ALA A 128 11.95 -8.83 3.96
CA ALA A 128 10.53 -8.81 3.69
C ALA A 128 9.81 -9.56 4.80
N ALA A 129 8.75 -8.97 5.33
CA ALA A 129 7.92 -9.60 6.35
C ALA A 129 7.05 -10.70 5.72
N SER A 130 7.67 -11.76 5.19
CA SER A 130 6.96 -12.91 4.65
C SER A 130 7.12 -14.07 5.61
N ASP A 131 6.08 -14.34 6.37
CA ASP A 131 5.99 -15.56 7.16
C ASP A 131 5.13 -16.58 6.40
N THR A 132 5.68 -17.03 5.26
CA THR A 132 5.00 -17.95 4.34
C THR A 132 4.72 -19.31 4.97
N GLU A 133 5.49 -19.72 5.98
CA GLU A 133 5.32 -21.01 6.64
C GLU A 133 4.01 -21.13 7.44
N LYS A 134 3.44 -20.00 7.85
CA LYS A 134 2.20 -19.97 8.64
C LYS A 134 0.94 -19.89 7.80
N TYR A 135 1.11 -19.87 6.47
CA TYR A 135 0.00 -19.81 5.53
C TYR A 135 -0.18 -21.15 4.81
N GLY A 136 -1.41 -21.48 4.48
CA GLY A 136 -1.67 -22.68 3.70
C GLY A 136 -3.09 -22.75 3.21
N VAL A 137 -3.25 -23.38 2.06
CA VAL A 137 -4.55 -23.70 1.47
C VAL A 137 -4.64 -25.20 1.25
N LYS A 138 -5.77 -25.81 1.65
CA LYS A 138 -6.04 -27.23 1.43
C LYS A 138 -7.39 -27.41 0.76
N VAL A 139 -7.50 -28.44 -0.04
CA VAL A 139 -8.75 -28.93 -0.62
C VAL A 139 -8.91 -30.38 -0.22
N ASN A 140 -10.03 -30.74 0.43
CA ASN A 140 -10.28 -32.08 0.97
C ASN A 140 -9.09 -32.61 1.80
N GLY A 141 -8.50 -31.74 2.64
CA GLY A 141 -7.36 -32.02 3.50
C GLY A 141 -6.00 -32.08 2.79
N LYS A 142 -5.93 -31.99 1.47
CA LYS A 142 -4.68 -32.00 0.71
C LYS A 142 -4.20 -30.58 0.42
N PRO A 143 -2.93 -30.24 0.68
CA PRO A 143 -2.36 -28.95 0.30
C PRO A 143 -2.49 -28.71 -1.20
N ILE A 144 -2.82 -27.48 -1.58
CA ILE A 144 -2.79 -26.99 -2.96
C ILE A 144 -1.89 -25.77 -3.04
N GLU A 145 -1.42 -25.47 -4.24
CA GLU A 145 -0.66 -24.25 -4.49
C GLU A 145 -1.58 -23.03 -4.41
N ALA A 146 -1.11 -22.01 -3.72
CA ALA A 146 -1.71 -20.69 -3.68
C ALA A 146 -0.64 -19.65 -3.98
N THR A 147 -1.00 -18.67 -4.78
CA THR A 147 -0.12 -17.53 -5.08
C THR A 147 -0.37 -16.43 -4.08
N VAL A 148 0.70 -15.91 -3.49
CA VAL A 148 0.60 -14.69 -2.66
C VAL A 148 0.62 -13.49 -3.58
N ARG A 149 -0.46 -12.70 -3.54
CA ARG A 149 -0.62 -11.48 -4.31
C ARG A 149 -0.53 -10.27 -3.38
N HIS A 150 -0.18 -9.12 -3.94
CA HIS A 150 0.00 -7.88 -3.18
C HIS A 150 -0.70 -6.72 -3.86
N THR A 151 -1.43 -5.92 -3.07
CA THR A 151 -2.05 -4.67 -3.55
C THR A 151 -1.74 -3.53 -2.61
N LEU A 152 -1.56 -2.33 -3.15
CA LEU A 152 -1.34 -1.14 -2.33
C LEU A 152 -2.61 -0.81 -1.53
N LYS A 153 -2.44 -0.58 -0.23
CA LYS A 153 -3.50 -0.20 0.68
C LYS A 153 -3.10 1.04 1.48
N ASP A 154 -3.95 2.04 1.48
CA ASP A 154 -3.86 3.14 2.45
C ASP A 154 -4.24 2.60 3.83
N ARG A 155 -3.35 2.77 4.79
CA ARG A 155 -3.52 2.30 6.18
C ARG A 155 -4.62 3.04 6.93
N GLY A 156 -4.97 4.24 6.52
CA GLY A 156 -6.06 5.04 7.09
C GLY A 156 -7.46 4.63 6.62
N THR A 157 -7.56 3.82 5.56
CA THR A 157 -8.85 3.42 5.00
C THR A 157 -9.22 1.99 5.40
N PRO A 158 -10.48 1.74 5.83
CA PRO A 158 -10.96 0.39 6.09
C PRO A 158 -10.89 -0.49 4.82
N PHE A 159 -10.82 -1.80 5.03
CA PHE A 159 -10.94 -2.74 3.92
C PHE A 159 -12.30 -2.62 3.24
N SER A 160 -12.29 -2.54 1.91
CA SER A 160 -13.48 -2.56 1.07
C SER A 160 -13.28 -3.55 -0.06
N LEU A 161 -14.09 -4.62 -0.08
CA LEU A 161 -13.97 -5.64 -1.13
C LEU A 161 -14.11 -5.04 -2.54
N ASN A 162 -15.06 -4.11 -2.69
CA ASN A 162 -15.35 -3.49 -3.99
C ASN A 162 -14.24 -2.55 -4.49
N GLU A 163 -13.42 -2.03 -3.58
CA GLU A 163 -12.31 -1.12 -3.91
C GLU A 163 -10.96 -1.83 -3.95
N ASP A 164 -10.75 -2.81 -3.06
CA ASP A 164 -9.45 -3.45 -2.90
C ASP A 164 -9.27 -4.66 -3.83
N MET A 165 -10.32 -5.48 -4.05
CA MET A 165 -10.22 -6.65 -4.93
C MET A 165 -9.96 -6.29 -6.41
N PRO A 166 -10.54 -5.22 -7.00
CA PRO A 166 -10.24 -4.82 -8.37
C PRO A 166 -8.77 -4.39 -8.61
N LYS A 167 -8.01 -4.12 -7.56
CA LYS A 167 -6.57 -3.84 -7.65
C LYS A 167 -5.75 -5.08 -7.99
N LEU A 168 -6.32 -6.28 -7.80
CA LEU A 168 -5.73 -7.54 -8.26
C LEU A 168 -5.94 -7.64 -9.77
N THR A 169 -4.89 -7.42 -10.54
CA THR A 169 -4.90 -7.50 -12.00
C THR A 169 -3.99 -8.63 -12.48
N ASP A 170 -4.29 -9.17 -13.66
CA ASP A 170 -3.40 -10.10 -14.33
C ASP A 170 -2.42 -9.30 -15.19
N GLY A 171 -1.15 -9.30 -14.77
CA GLY A 171 -0.09 -8.52 -15.41
C GLY A 171 -0.07 -7.05 -14.98
N TYR A 172 0.54 -6.21 -15.81
CA TYR A 172 0.68 -4.78 -15.53
C TYR A 172 -0.64 -4.04 -15.77
N ILE A 173 -1.00 -3.19 -14.82
CA ILE A 173 -2.19 -2.34 -14.92
C ILE A 173 -2.03 -1.36 -16.09
N ALA A 174 -3.09 -1.17 -16.86
CA ALA A 174 -3.16 -0.10 -17.84
C ALA A 174 -3.47 1.23 -17.12
N ASP A 175 -2.55 2.19 -17.24
CA ASP A 175 -2.72 3.54 -16.70
C ASP A 175 -2.60 4.55 -17.84
N SER A 176 -3.41 5.60 -17.81
CA SER A 176 -3.42 6.62 -18.87
C SER A 176 -2.17 7.49 -18.88
N PHE A 177 -1.54 7.69 -17.73
CA PHE A 177 -0.32 8.49 -17.59
C PHE A 177 0.92 7.63 -17.34
N PHE A 178 0.94 6.81 -16.29
CA PHE A 178 2.09 5.98 -15.90
C PHE A 178 2.18 4.71 -16.77
N ARG A 179 2.48 4.87 -18.04
CA ARG A 179 2.74 3.75 -18.96
C ARG A 179 4.18 3.26 -18.80
N PRO A 180 4.47 1.98 -19.05
CA PRO A 180 5.82 1.43 -18.90
C PRO A 180 6.90 2.17 -19.69
N ASP A 181 6.55 2.70 -20.85
CA ASP A 181 7.43 3.44 -21.79
C ASP A 181 7.46 4.94 -21.54
N LEU A 182 6.69 5.48 -20.58
CA LEU A 182 6.71 6.91 -20.25
C LEU A 182 8.14 7.35 -19.93
N PRO A 183 8.67 8.42 -20.55
CA PRO A 183 9.97 8.95 -20.19
C PRO A 183 9.96 9.52 -18.76
N VAL A 184 10.98 9.19 -17.99
CA VAL A 184 11.24 9.72 -16.67
C VAL A 184 12.64 10.33 -16.64
N TRP A 185 12.72 11.60 -16.32
CA TRP A 185 13.99 12.31 -16.17
C TRP A 185 14.38 12.38 -14.71
N VAL A 186 15.55 11.84 -14.38
CA VAL A 186 16.17 11.97 -13.07
C VAL A 186 17.11 13.14 -13.13
N GLN A 187 16.90 14.16 -12.31
CA GLN A 187 17.74 15.34 -12.26
C GLN A 187 18.28 15.53 -10.84
N GLN A 188 19.60 15.68 -10.73
CA GLN A 188 20.27 15.95 -9.46
C GLN A 188 20.89 17.33 -9.48
N TYR A 189 20.65 18.07 -8.42
CA TYR A 189 21.10 19.43 -8.22
C TYR A 189 21.98 19.55 -6.97
N SER A 190 23.10 20.26 -7.08
CA SER A 190 23.91 20.62 -5.91
C SER A 190 23.44 21.95 -5.33
N VAL A 191 23.52 22.06 -4.02
CA VAL A 191 23.19 23.27 -3.26
C VAL A 191 24.46 23.86 -2.69
N GLU A 192 24.74 25.14 -2.99
CA GLU A 192 25.98 25.82 -2.60
C GLU A 192 25.69 27.26 -2.13
N GLY A 193 26.56 27.80 -1.28
CA GLY A 193 26.57 29.23 -0.92
C GLY A 193 25.44 29.69 0.00
N ILE A 194 24.75 28.81 0.70
CA ILE A 194 23.80 29.19 1.74
C ILE A 194 24.58 29.54 3.01
N ASN A 195 24.27 30.71 3.59
CA ASN A 195 24.85 31.09 4.89
C ASN A 195 24.45 30.06 5.98
N PRO A 196 25.42 29.48 6.72
CA PRO A 196 25.13 28.50 7.78
C PRO A 196 24.18 28.98 8.89
N GLU A 197 24.03 30.30 9.06
CA GLU A 197 23.06 30.86 10.01
C GLU A 197 21.59 30.65 9.59
N ASN A 198 21.35 30.38 8.29
CA ASN A 198 20.01 30.06 7.76
C ASN A 198 19.66 28.61 8.00
N GLN A 199 19.39 28.19 9.23
CA GLN A 199 19.11 26.82 9.62
C GLN A 199 17.76 26.26 9.05
N ALA A 200 16.85 27.15 8.65
CA ALA A 200 15.57 26.81 8.07
C ALA A 200 15.52 27.06 6.55
N ALA A 201 16.69 27.19 5.90
CA ALA A 201 16.75 27.45 4.47
C ALA A 201 15.92 26.43 3.68
N THR A 202 15.17 26.93 2.70
CA THR A 202 14.21 26.17 1.93
C THR A 202 14.44 26.40 0.45
N ALA A 203 14.66 25.32 -0.29
CA ALA A 203 14.62 25.32 -1.75
C ALA A 203 13.18 25.16 -2.23
N ALA A 204 12.82 25.87 -3.30
CA ALA A 204 11.51 25.73 -3.91
C ALA A 204 11.56 26.02 -5.40
N PHE A 205 10.63 25.42 -6.12
CA PHE A 205 10.31 25.75 -7.50
C PHE A 205 8.81 25.77 -7.74
N VAL A 206 8.38 26.35 -8.83
CA VAL A 206 6.97 26.37 -9.23
C VAL A 206 6.82 25.61 -10.54
N LEU A 207 5.96 24.60 -10.51
CA LEU A 207 5.57 23.82 -11.67
C LEU A 207 4.29 24.43 -12.29
N ARG A 208 4.31 24.72 -13.61
CA ARG A 208 3.22 25.34 -14.35
C ARG A 208 2.80 24.53 -15.57
N GLU A 209 3.40 23.38 -15.76
CA GLU A 209 3.13 22.47 -16.86
C GLU A 209 1.74 21.82 -16.76
N ASP A 210 1.23 21.37 -17.90
CA ASP A 210 0.01 20.59 -17.99
C ASP A 210 0.19 19.24 -17.24
N PRO A 211 -0.58 18.96 -16.19
CA PRO A 211 -0.45 17.74 -15.39
C PRO A 211 -0.82 16.47 -16.16
N THR A 212 -1.44 16.57 -17.32
CA THR A 212 -1.66 15.42 -18.21
C THR A 212 -0.42 15.05 -19.05
N LYS A 213 0.59 15.92 -19.05
CA LYS A 213 1.84 15.76 -19.79
C LYS A 213 3.06 15.67 -18.90
N THR A 214 3.06 16.39 -17.77
CA THR A 214 4.21 16.51 -16.86
C THR A 214 3.77 16.37 -15.44
N ARG A 215 4.42 15.44 -14.73
CA ARG A 215 4.30 15.32 -13.27
C ARG A 215 5.68 15.27 -12.64
N VAL A 216 5.81 15.80 -11.41
CA VAL A 216 7.10 15.93 -10.74
C VAL A 216 7.03 15.36 -9.32
N LEU A 217 7.99 14.49 -9.00
CA LEU A 217 8.25 13.98 -7.67
C LEU A 217 9.59 14.49 -7.17
N TRP A 218 9.58 15.11 -6.02
CA TRP A 218 10.78 15.40 -5.23
C TRP A 218 10.62 14.72 -3.87
N GLU A 219 11.36 13.65 -3.62
CA GLU A 219 11.15 12.79 -2.44
C GLU A 219 11.47 13.50 -1.13
N GLU A 220 12.48 14.38 -1.11
CA GLU A 220 12.89 15.13 0.08
C GLU A 220 12.06 16.39 0.35
N LYS A 221 11.02 16.64 -0.44
CA LYS A 221 10.14 17.78 -0.22
C LYS A 221 9.51 17.78 1.17
N SER A 222 9.30 18.95 1.73
CA SER A 222 8.61 19.17 3.01
C SER A 222 7.30 19.93 2.88
N GLY A 223 6.99 20.45 1.70
CA GLY A 223 5.76 21.19 1.48
C GLY A 223 5.38 21.36 0.02
N MET A 224 4.08 21.50 -0.19
CA MET A 224 3.48 21.85 -1.47
C MET A 224 2.41 22.91 -1.24
N ALA A 225 2.26 23.84 -2.18
CA ALA A 225 1.26 24.90 -2.09
C ALA A 225 0.69 25.22 -3.48
N THR A 226 -0.64 25.14 -3.59
CA THR A 226 -1.37 25.57 -4.79
C THR A 226 -1.26 27.08 -4.97
N LEU A 227 -0.87 27.49 -6.17
CA LEU A 227 -0.82 28.89 -6.60
C LEU A 227 -1.91 29.13 -7.63
N LYS A 228 -2.09 30.41 -8.01
CA LYS A 228 -3.08 30.77 -9.05
C LYS A 228 -2.79 30.09 -10.40
N ASP A 229 -1.51 29.89 -10.72
CA ASP A 229 -1.01 29.43 -12.03
C ASP A 229 -0.06 28.23 -11.95
N GLY A 230 -0.17 27.42 -10.92
CA GLY A 230 0.68 26.24 -10.76
C GLY A 230 0.78 25.75 -9.32
N ILE A 231 1.78 24.92 -9.09
CA ILE A 231 2.05 24.40 -7.75
C ILE A 231 3.50 24.71 -7.36
N ARG A 232 3.68 25.23 -6.14
CA ARG A 232 5.00 25.37 -5.53
C ARG A 232 5.35 24.13 -4.75
N ILE A 233 6.51 23.54 -5.06
CA ILE A 233 7.08 22.42 -4.34
C ILE A 233 8.30 22.93 -3.60
N SER A 234 8.42 22.63 -2.32
CA SER A 234 9.46 23.13 -1.44
C SER A 234 10.01 22.06 -0.51
N GLY A 235 11.27 22.20 -0.12
CA GLY A 235 11.93 21.30 0.81
C GLY A 235 13.07 22.01 1.55
N TRP A 236 13.36 21.56 2.76
CA TRP A 236 14.48 22.09 3.53
C TRP A 236 15.78 21.67 2.88
N THR A 237 16.78 22.56 2.94
CA THR A 237 18.08 22.33 2.34
C THR A 237 19.18 23.13 3.02
N LYS A 238 20.41 22.72 2.80
CA LYS A 238 21.64 23.41 3.23
C LYS A 238 22.72 23.27 2.16
N THR A 239 23.76 24.05 2.28
CA THR A 239 24.96 23.88 1.44
C THR A 239 25.51 22.46 1.58
N GLY A 240 25.81 21.84 0.44
CA GLY A 240 26.33 20.48 0.33
C GLY A 240 25.25 19.41 0.06
N ASP A 241 23.96 19.77 0.15
CA ASP A 241 22.89 18.85 -0.19
C ASP A 241 22.82 18.57 -1.69
N THR A 242 22.35 17.39 -2.03
CA THR A 242 21.96 17.00 -3.40
C THR A 242 20.44 16.82 -3.42
N LEU A 243 19.78 17.56 -4.29
CA LEU A 243 18.31 17.45 -4.49
C LEU A 243 18.05 16.55 -5.70
N THR A 244 17.26 15.50 -5.49
CA THR A 244 16.90 14.56 -6.57
C THR A 244 15.44 14.72 -6.95
N VAL A 245 15.19 15.07 -8.20
CA VAL A 245 13.86 15.31 -8.75
C VAL A 245 13.60 14.34 -9.90
N TYR A 246 12.43 13.73 -9.90
CA TYR A 246 11.94 12.88 -10.97
C TYR A 246 10.86 13.64 -11.75
N ILE A 247 11.05 13.77 -13.06
CA ILE A 247 10.09 14.39 -13.96
C ILE A 247 9.51 13.32 -14.86
N PHE A 248 8.21 13.07 -14.74
CA PHE A 248 7.48 12.08 -15.52
C PHE A 248 6.84 12.76 -16.74
N GLY A 249 7.12 12.25 -17.92
CA GLY A 249 6.61 12.76 -19.19
C GLY A 249 7.49 13.84 -19.80
N GLU A 250 6.88 14.91 -20.28
CA GLU A 250 7.58 16.02 -20.94
C GLU A 250 8.30 16.89 -19.90
N PRO A 251 9.62 17.12 -20.01
CA PRO A 251 10.31 18.01 -19.06
C PRO A 251 9.89 19.47 -19.32
N PRO A 252 9.91 20.34 -18.29
CA PRO A 252 9.71 21.78 -18.46
C PRO A 252 10.71 22.34 -19.50
N LYS A 253 10.22 23.17 -20.42
CA LYS A 253 11.05 23.70 -21.52
C LYS A 253 12.30 24.41 -21.06
N ASP A 254 12.19 25.19 -19.98
CA ASP A 254 13.28 25.98 -19.42
C ASP A 254 13.95 25.29 -18.21
N GLY A 255 13.63 24.00 -17.99
CA GLY A 255 14.07 23.26 -16.83
C GLY A 255 13.39 23.70 -15.53
N ILE A 256 13.90 23.25 -14.38
CA ILE A 256 13.39 23.61 -13.07
C ILE A 256 14.07 24.90 -12.60
N ALA A 257 13.28 25.95 -12.40
CA ALA A 257 13.75 27.25 -11.90
C ALA A 257 13.69 27.27 -10.36
N TRP A 258 14.81 26.96 -9.73
CA TRP A 258 14.95 26.96 -8.27
C TRP A 258 15.03 28.34 -7.67
N SER A 259 14.53 28.51 -6.46
CA SER A 259 14.75 29.66 -5.59
C SER A 259 15.05 29.17 -4.17
N LEU A 260 15.89 29.93 -3.45
CA LEU A 260 16.19 29.69 -2.06
C LEU A 260 15.50 30.74 -1.18
N TYR A 261 14.97 30.29 -0.06
CA TYR A 261 14.21 31.09 0.89
C TYR A 261 14.72 30.90 2.31
N GLU A 262 14.52 31.92 3.15
CA GLU A 262 14.89 31.90 4.57
C GLU A 262 14.20 30.78 5.35
N ASN A 263 12.95 30.44 4.96
CA ASN A 263 12.15 29.37 5.58
C ASN A 263 11.04 28.87 4.66
N GLY A 264 10.30 27.85 5.11
CA GLY A 264 9.23 27.18 4.36
C GLY A 264 8.03 28.06 3.99
N ALA A 265 7.89 29.27 4.53
CA ALA A 265 6.87 30.23 4.10
C ALA A 265 7.16 30.78 2.68
N CYS A 266 8.41 30.64 2.19
CA CYS A 266 8.86 31.05 0.85
C CYS A 266 8.54 32.52 0.52
N LYS A 267 8.71 33.41 1.49
CA LYS A 267 8.43 34.84 1.32
C LYS A 267 9.70 35.66 1.07
N LYS A 268 10.78 35.36 1.79
CA LYS A 268 12.05 36.08 1.72
C LYS A 268 13.11 35.22 1.08
N LYS A 269 13.60 35.63 -0.09
CA LYS A 269 14.72 34.97 -0.78
C LYS A 269 16.03 35.20 -0.04
N ILE A 270 16.91 34.21 -0.12
CA ILE A 270 18.27 34.25 0.38
C ILE A 270 19.26 33.92 -0.73
N ASP A 271 20.52 34.29 -0.51
CA ASP A 271 21.62 33.98 -1.42
C ASP A 271 21.99 32.50 -1.38
N GLY A 272 22.52 32.04 -2.50
CA GLY A 272 22.96 30.69 -2.72
C GLY A 272 22.62 30.22 -4.14
N ASN A 273 23.14 29.07 -4.51
CA ASN A 273 22.99 28.51 -5.85
C ASN A 273 22.50 27.06 -5.81
N ILE A 274 21.56 26.75 -6.70
CA ILE A 274 21.15 25.37 -6.97
C ILE A 274 21.48 25.10 -8.45
N THR A 275 22.38 24.15 -8.69
CA THR A 275 22.95 23.89 -10.01
C THR A 275 22.72 22.46 -10.43
N LEU A 276 22.19 22.25 -11.64
CA LEU A 276 22.03 20.91 -12.23
C LEU A 276 23.41 20.27 -12.45
N LYS A 277 23.65 19.13 -11.87
CA LYS A 277 24.89 18.34 -11.97
C LYS A 277 24.74 17.10 -12.80
N TYR A 278 23.56 16.51 -12.78
CA TYR A 278 23.29 15.24 -13.47
C TYR A 278 21.86 15.23 -14.01
N SER A 279 21.69 14.69 -15.22
CA SER A 279 20.39 14.44 -15.81
C SER A 279 20.46 13.20 -16.66
N GLU A 280 19.57 12.26 -16.39
CA GLU A 280 19.43 11.01 -17.13
C GLU A 280 17.96 10.74 -17.45
N GLN A 281 17.71 10.14 -18.59
CA GLN A 281 16.39 9.67 -18.98
C GLN A 281 16.33 8.15 -18.80
N MET A 282 15.24 7.68 -18.18
CA MET A 282 14.89 6.27 -18.10
C MET A 282 13.43 6.07 -18.50
N THR A 283 12.99 4.82 -18.59
CA THR A 283 11.56 4.50 -18.71
C THR A 283 10.87 4.51 -17.36
N PHE A 284 9.55 4.70 -17.37
CA PHE A 284 8.78 4.54 -16.14
C PHE A 284 8.92 3.13 -15.54
N ARG A 285 9.03 2.11 -16.39
CA ARG A 285 9.29 0.74 -15.94
C ARG A 285 10.58 0.67 -15.12
N ASP A 286 11.68 1.24 -15.61
CA ASP A 286 12.97 1.24 -14.89
C ASP A 286 12.88 2.02 -13.58
N PHE A 287 12.19 3.16 -13.59
CA PHE A 287 11.89 3.92 -12.37
C PHE A 287 11.09 3.09 -11.36
N ALA A 288 10.03 2.41 -11.79
CA ALA A 288 9.18 1.60 -10.92
C ALA A 288 9.95 0.45 -10.24
N PHE A 289 10.95 -0.11 -10.94
CA PHE A 289 11.76 -1.22 -10.45
C PHE A 289 13.06 -0.80 -9.74
N ARG A 290 13.35 0.50 -9.59
CA ARG A 290 14.60 0.99 -8.98
C ARG A 290 14.85 0.50 -7.55
N GLU A 291 13.80 0.23 -6.80
CA GLU A 291 13.84 -0.25 -5.41
C GLU A 291 13.29 -1.69 -5.28
N TYR A 292 13.05 -2.38 -6.39
CA TYR A 292 12.50 -3.72 -6.36
C TYR A 292 13.54 -4.75 -5.92
N ASP A 293 13.16 -5.56 -4.94
CA ASP A 293 13.96 -6.70 -4.50
C ASP A 293 13.32 -8.01 -4.97
N ASN A 294 14.04 -8.76 -5.80
CA ASN A 294 13.62 -10.07 -6.29
C ASN A 294 13.40 -11.12 -5.17
N ASN A 295 13.96 -10.88 -3.98
CA ASN A 295 13.80 -11.76 -2.83
C ASN A 295 12.63 -11.34 -1.92
N SER A 296 11.91 -10.29 -2.27
CA SER A 296 10.79 -9.77 -1.45
C SER A 296 9.58 -10.70 -1.37
N GLY A 297 9.49 -11.70 -2.26
CA GLY A 297 8.29 -12.53 -2.40
C GLY A 297 7.11 -11.82 -3.09
N ILE A 298 7.30 -10.59 -3.57
CA ILE A 298 6.31 -9.81 -4.30
C ILE A 298 6.55 -10.03 -5.80
N SER A 299 5.51 -10.35 -6.57
CA SER A 299 5.64 -10.49 -8.03
C SER A 299 5.96 -9.15 -8.69
N GLU A 300 6.68 -9.18 -9.83
CA GLU A 300 6.99 -7.98 -10.61
C GLU A 300 5.73 -7.17 -10.97
N SER A 301 4.65 -7.86 -11.38
CA SER A 301 3.41 -7.18 -11.74
C SER A 301 2.74 -6.52 -10.53
N ASP A 302 2.68 -7.20 -9.39
CA ASP A 302 2.09 -6.63 -8.18
C ASP A 302 2.93 -5.43 -7.67
N TRP A 303 4.26 -5.52 -7.75
CA TRP A 303 5.14 -4.41 -7.42
C TRP A 303 4.93 -3.20 -8.36
N TYR A 304 4.94 -3.42 -9.67
CA TYR A 304 4.70 -2.37 -10.66
C TYR A 304 3.34 -1.70 -10.45
N ASN A 305 2.29 -2.50 -10.25
CA ASN A 305 0.93 -2.00 -10.04
C ASN A 305 0.83 -1.19 -8.73
N ALA A 306 1.55 -1.61 -7.69
CA ALA A 306 1.64 -0.85 -6.44
C ALA A 306 2.35 0.50 -6.63
N GLN A 307 3.41 0.56 -7.46
CA GLN A 307 4.08 1.83 -7.81
C GLN A 307 3.12 2.78 -8.54
N VAL A 308 2.39 2.29 -9.54
CA VAL A 308 1.39 3.10 -10.25
C VAL A 308 0.31 3.62 -9.31
N ALA A 309 -0.23 2.75 -8.45
CA ALA A 309 -1.24 3.13 -7.47
C ALA A 309 -0.72 4.19 -6.48
N PHE A 310 0.51 4.04 -6.02
CA PHE A 310 1.17 4.95 -5.09
C PHE A 310 1.36 6.36 -5.69
N LEU A 311 1.86 6.42 -6.92
CA LEU A 311 2.06 7.70 -7.62
C LEU A 311 0.74 8.37 -8.00
N ASN A 312 -0.28 7.59 -8.37
CA ASN A 312 -1.62 8.13 -8.63
C ASN A 312 -2.24 8.71 -7.36
N ALA A 313 -2.16 8.01 -6.22
CA ALA A 313 -2.64 8.52 -4.94
C ALA A 313 -1.98 9.87 -4.59
N GLY A 314 -0.66 9.97 -4.79
CA GLY A 314 0.06 11.22 -4.57
C GLY A 314 -0.24 12.34 -5.59
N SER A 315 -0.71 11.98 -6.78
CA SER A 315 -1.06 12.93 -7.84
C SER A 315 -2.47 13.50 -7.67
N GLU A 316 -3.41 12.71 -7.17
CA GLU A 316 -4.83 13.10 -7.03
C GLU A 316 -5.04 14.24 -6.04
N GLU A 317 -4.29 14.24 -4.95
CA GLU A 317 -4.40 15.25 -3.91
C GLU A 317 -4.08 16.67 -4.44
N TRP A 318 -3.11 16.78 -5.34
CA TRP A 318 -2.57 18.08 -5.78
C TRP A 318 -2.95 18.51 -7.20
N ARG A 319 -3.46 17.63 -8.04
CA ARG A 319 -4.05 17.86 -9.39
C ARG A 319 -3.34 18.83 -10.34
N GLN A 320 -2.15 19.33 -9.98
CA GLN A 320 -1.36 20.32 -10.75
C GLN A 320 0.03 19.81 -11.13
N GLY A 321 0.17 18.47 -11.19
CA GLY A 321 1.41 17.84 -11.62
C GLY A 321 2.44 17.60 -10.52
N GLY A 322 2.26 18.13 -9.31
CA GLY A 322 3.08 17.75 -8.17
C GLY A 322 2.63 16.41 -7.59
N ILE A 323 3.58 15.52 -7.30
CA ILE A 323 3.31 14.24 -6.65
C ILE A 323 3.71 14.35 -5.18
N TYR A 324 2.74 14.20 -4.30
CA TYR A 324 2.95 14.11 -2.85
C TYR A 324 2.73 12.68 -2.41
N THR A 325 3.79 12.01 -1.99
CA THR A 325 3.73 10.65 -1.47
C THR A 325 4.36 10.58 -0.09
N GLU A 326 3.68 9.92 0.83
CA GLU A 326 4.21 9.59 2.13
C GLU A 326 4.16 8.07 2.28
N LYS A 327 5.33 7.41 2.10
CA LYS A 327 5.42 5.94 2.11
C LYS A 327 4.86 5.33 3.39
N SER A 328 4.98 6.04 4.51
CA SER A 328 4.54 5.58 5.83
C SER A 328 3.02 5.36 5.96
N VAL A 329 2.21 5.98 5.11
CA VAL A 329 0.75 5.81 5.16
C VAL A 329 0.23 4.64 4.33
N PHE A 330 1.11 3.99 3.56
CA PHE A 330 0.76 2.86 2.71
C PHE A 330 1.37 1.56 3.21
N SER A 331 0.69 0.46 2.92
CA SER A 331 1.18 -0.90 3.09
C SER A 331 0.81 -1.75 1.89
N LEU A 332 1.48 -2.90 1.76
CA LEU A 332 1.12 -3.90 0.78
C LEU A 332 0.21 -4.93 1.44
N MET A 333 -1.07 -4.87 1.11
CA MET A 333 -2.04 -5.87 1.52
C MET A 333 -1.75 -7.18 0.80
N ARG A 334 -1.78 -8.28 1.51
CA ARG A 334 -1.54 -9.62 0.98
C ARG A 334 -2.85 -10.35 0.72
N TRP A 335 -2.82 -11.19 -0.32
CA TRP A 335 -3.93 -12.05 -0.71
C TRP A 335 -3.40 -13.43 -1.03
N TYR A 336 -4.10 -14.47 -0.61
CA TYR A 336 -3.97 -15.79 -1.21
C TYR A 336 -4.89 -15.87 -2.42
N GLU A 337 -4.32 -16.24 -3.58
CA GLU A 337 -5.06 -16.52 -4.79
C GLU A 337 -4.89 -18.00 -5.15
N TYR A 338 -5.98 -18.70 -5.32
CA TYR A 338 -6.00 -20.12 -5.68
C TYR A 338 -7.27 -20.47 -6.45
N THR A 339 -7.25 -21.61 -7.13
CA THR A 339 -8.35 -22.05 -8.00
C THR A 339 -8.96 -23.32 -7.46
N LEU A 340 -10.29 -23.36 -7.44
CA LEU A 340 -11.09 -24.53 -7.14
C LEU A 340 -11.87 -24.95 -8.37
N THR A 341 -11.92 -26.26 -8.65
CA THR A 341 -12.77 -26.84 -9.70
C THR A 341 -13.72 -27.85 -9.06
N LEU A 342 -15.02 -27.67 -9.31
CA LEU A 342 -16.08 -28.53 -8.81
C LEU A 342 -16.93 -29.06 -9.97
N GLU A 343 -17.04 -30.38 -10.05
CA GLU A 343 -17.93 -31.05 -10.96
C GLU A 343 -19.41 -30.83 -10.60
N PRO A 344 -20.34 -31.07 -11.50
CA PRO A 344 -21.78 -30.99 -11.20
C PRO A 344 -22.17 -31.76 -9.94
N GLY A 345 -22.86 -31.11 -9.02
CA GLY A 345 -23.29 -31.69 -7.74
C GLY A 345 -22.16 -31.97 -6.73
N GLN A 346 -20.91 -31.69 -7.06
CA GLN A 346 -19.79 -31.96 -6.18
C GLN A 346 -19.81 -31.04 -4.96
N THR A 347 -19.42 -31.61 -3.82
CA THR A 347 -19.11 -30.90 -2.58
C THR A 347 -17.63 -31.12 -2.25
N LEU A 348 -16.94 -30.05 -1.80
CA LEU A 348 -15.56 -30.12 -1.32
C LEU A 348 -15.35 -29.24 -0.09
N THR A 349 -14.34 -29.60 0.69
CA THR A 349 -13.87 -28.79 1.82
C THR A 349 -12.64 -28.01 1.39
N ASN A 350 -12.67 -26.70 1.59
CA ASN A 350 -11.53 -25.81 1.41
C ASN A 350 -11.11 -25.23 2.75
N THR A 351 -9.84 -25.38 3.11
CA THR A 351 -9.29 -24.86 4.37
C THR A 351 -8.21 -23.84 4.05
N VAL A 352 -8.36 -22.63 4.59
CA VAL A 352 -7.36 -21.56 4.51
C VAL A 352 -6.82 -21.30 5.92
N THR A 353 -5.51 -21.37 6.08
CA THR A 353 -4.84 -21.05 7.34
C THR A 353 -3.96 -19.82 7.14
N ALA A 354 -4.09 -18.86 8.04
CA ALA A 354 -3.31 -17.62 8.03
C ALA A 354 -2.87 -17.24 9.46
N PRO A 355 -1.75 -16.52 9.63
CA PRO A 355 -1.32 -16.04 10.94
C PRO A 355 -2.25 -14.94 11.47
N LEU A 356 -2.37 -14.87 12.78
CA LEU A 356 -3.14 -13.86 13.50
C LEU A 356 -2.25 -12.68 13.87
N TYR A 357 -2.59 -11.49 13.35
CA TYR A 357 -2.00 -10.22 13.71
C TYR A 357 -3.08 -9.33 14.31
N PRO A 358 -3.20 -9.24 15.64
CA PRO A 358 -4.20 -8.38 16.27
C PRO A 358 -3.83 -6.91 16.16
N ALA A 359 -4.83 -6.05 16.24
CA ALA A 359 -4.61 -4.68 16.69
C ALA A 359 -4.33 -4.70 18.20
N ILE A 360 -3.30 -4.00 18.65
CA ILE A 360 -2.87 -4.00 20.04
C ILE A 360 -3.06 -2.60 20.61
N ASP A 361 -3.87 -2.50 21.67
CA ASP A 361 -3.99 -1.28 22.47
C ASP A 361 -3.15 -1.43 23.74
N ALA A 362 -1.98 -0.83 23.73
CA ALA A 362 -1.04 -0.83 24.85
C ALA A 362 -1.34 0.23 25.93
N GLY A 363 -2.39 1.03 25.76
CA GLY A 363 -2.85 2.00 26.75
C GLY A 363 -3.47 1.34 27.99
N TYR A 364 -3.68 0.03 27.94
CA TYR A 364 -4.21 -0.78 29.04
C TYR A 364 -3.15 -1.72 29.61
N THR A 365 -3.35 -2.12 30.86
CA THR A 365 -2.53 -3.14 31.53
C THR A 365 -3.45 -4.21 32.13
N PRO A 366 -3.50 -5.42 31.56
CA PRO A 366 -2.78 -5.89 30.36
C PRO A 366 -3.28 -5.22 29.07
N SER A 367 -2.44 -5.24 28.04
CA SER A 367 -2.81 -4.73 26.69
C SER A 367 -4.04 -5.46 26.14
N ILE A 368 -4.85 -4.74 25.35
CA ILE A 368 -6.03 -5.30 24.68
C ILE A 368 -5.64 -5.73 23.27
N TYR A 369 -5.94 -6.97 22.91
CA TYR A 369 -5.71 -7.55 21.58
C TYR A 369 -7.04 -7.71 20.86
N THR A 370 -7.21 -7.06 19.72
CA THR A 370 -8.44 -7.11 18.93
C THR A 370 -8.21 -7.84 17.62
N TYR A 371 -9.00 -8.89 17.38
CA TYR A 371 -9.00 -9.68 16.15
C TYR A 371 -10.26 -9.37 15.36
N ASN A 372 -10.08 -8.90 14.12
CA ASN A 372 -11.20 -8.59 13.24
C ASN A 372 -11.31 -9.63 12.13
N TYR A 373 -12.54 -10.01 11.82
CA TYR A 373 -12.85 -10.90 10.72
C TYR A 373 -13.88 -10.25 9.80
N LEU A 374 -13.56 -10.21 8.50
CA LEU A 374 -14.41 -9.57 7.50
C LEU A 374 -15.37 -10.58 6.89
N LEU A 375 -16.66 -10.28 6.98
CA LEU A 375 -17.72 -11.09 6.35
C LEU A 375 -18.07 -10.60 4.94
N SER A 376 -17.63 -9.42 4.52
CA SER A 376 -17.97 -8.84 3.22
C SER A 376 -17.61 -9.73 2.00
N PRO A 377 -16.50 -10.50 2.00
CA PRO A 377 -16.19 -11.42 0.91
C PRO A 377 -17.23 -12.53 0.71
N ALA A 378 -17.97 -12.90 1.75
CA ALA A 378 -19.06 -13.89 1.64
C ALA A 378 -20.16 -13.48 0.67
N LYS A 379 -20.35 -12.18 0.44
CA LYS A 379 -21.36 -11.66 -0.50
C LYS A 379 -21.06 -11.97 -1.96
N THR A 380 -19.88 -12.48 -2.29
CA THR A 380 -19.53 -12.88 -3.66
C THR A 380 -20.12 -14.24 -4.05
N TRP A 381 -20.61 -15.02 -3.11
CA TRP A 381 -21.18 -16.34 -3.32
C TRP A 381 -22.68 -16.27 -3.60
N ALA A 382 -23.18 -17.25 -4.37
CA ALA A 382 -24.60 -17.33 -4.72
C ALA A 382 -25.48 -17.49 -3.46
N GLN A 383 -24.96 -18.23 -2.48
CA GLN A 383 -25.56 -18.40 -1.15
C GLN A 383 -24.46 -18.60 -0.11
N PHE A 384 -24.64 -17.91 1.01
CA PHE A 384 -23.77 -18.00 2.17
C PHE A 384 -24.60 -18.07 3.46
#